data_088f4bfb96ae2ea1b24505a28d09a120
#
_entry.id   088f4bfb96ae2ea1b24505a28d09a120
#
_cell.length_a   1.000
_cell.length_b   1.000
_cell.length_c   1.000
_cell.angle_alpha   90.00
_cell.angle_beta   90.00
_cell.angle_gamma   90.00
#
_symmetry.space_group_name_H-M   'P 1'
#
loop_
_entity.id
_entity.type
_entity.pdbx_description
1 polymer ?
#
loop_
_entity_poly.entity_id
_entity_poly.type
_entity_poly.pdbx_seq_one_letter_code
_entity_poly.pdbx_strand_id
1 'polypeptide(L)'
;MRELLRKHLRFFLLATLAGVALRLLFIFRFPGVSTDSFVYGDIAKNWLQHGIYGLSGVGEVSPTYIRLPGYPAFLAMVFAIFGMEHYRTVLVVQMFVDIATCFLIADLARRLVSVRAARVAFLLAALCPFLADYAANALTETLEVFFTVLALDLAITGLDTIHDSVVKRWVGCGLAVGAAILLRPDGGLLLLAIEIYLAVLLLRRWSHKTLTRVSASNVLRAGLILAVVSLATLVPWTVRNLRVFHDFQPLAPRYANEENSFVPMGFNRWVKTWIADYASVEEIYWAVPGNQIEAEKLPARAFDSPEQREQTSQLLDDYNEVLHVTPDLDVRFAALASERVRHSRLRYYVELPLLRIADMWLRPRTETLPSDTRWWEFDDDPEWLALALILGIVNLVYVGAAFAGLLRGRFAPHLGLLLTFVVLRSAFLGTLENPEPRYTLECYPLVIILVAALFKQKNGMADA
;
A
#
# COMPACT_ATOMS: atom_id res chain seq x y z
N MET A 1 8.85 -22.16 12.48
CA MET A 1 8.30 -21.27 13.53
C MET A 1 8.05 -21.94 14.88
N ARG A 2 7.29 -23.05 14.99
CA ARG A 2 6.93 -23.67 16.30
C ARG A 2 8.12 -23.94 17.24
N GLU A 3 9.21 -24.50 16.72
CA GLU A 3 10.42 -24.80 17.51
C GLU A 3 11.11 -23.50 17.99
N LEU A 4 11.21 -22.50 17.12
CA LEU A 4 11.75 -21.19 17.47
C LEU A 4 10.94 -20.52 18.60
N LEU A 5 9.61 -20.58 18.54
CA LEU A 5 8.74 -20.03 19.56
C LEU A 5 8.93 -20.76 20.90
N ARG A 6 9.03 -22.12 20.91
CA ARG A 6 9.28 -22.89 22.12
C ARG A 6 10.63 -22.54 22.76
N LYS A 7 11.71 -22.45 21.95
CA LYS A 7 13.08 -22.16 22.43
C LYS A 7 13.18 -20.72 22.99
N HIS A 8 12.40 -19.77 22.49
CA HIS A 8 12.49 -18.35 22.86
C HIS A 8 11.15 -17.78 23.34
N LEU A 9 10.33 -18.59 24.02
CA LEU A 9 8.95 -18.22 24.39
C LEU A 9 8.87 -16.89 25.15
N ARG A 10 9.73 -16.69 26.15
CA ARG A 10 9.74 -15.44 26.96
C ARG A 10 9.99 -14.22 26.09
N PHE A 11 10.92 -14.30 25.13
CA PHE A 11 11.21 -13.21 24.22
C PHE A 11 9.98 -12.86 23.37
N PHE A 12 9.36 -13.86 22.72
CA PHE A 12 8.19 -13.62 21.87
C PHE A 12 6.99 -13.11 22.67
N LEU A 13 6.76 -13.60 23.90
CA LEU A 13 5.69 -13.10 24.76
C LEU A 13 5.92 -11.63 25.13
N LEU A 14 7.11 -11.27 25.62
CA LEU A 14 7.42 -9.89 26.01
C LEU A 14 7.36 -8.94 24.82
N ALA A 15 7.90 -9.32 23.67
CA ALA A 15 7.86 -8.51 22.46
C ALA A 15 6.42 -8.38 21.91
N THR A 16 5.59 -9.42 22.00
CA THR A 16 4.16 -9.36 21.66
C THR A 16 3.42 -8.42 22.60
N LEU A 17 3.64 -8.51 23.91
CA LEU A 17 3.01 -7.61 24.88
C LEU A 17 3.40 -6.16 24.63
N ALA A 18 4.68 -5.87 24.37
CA ALA A 18 5.14 -4.53 24.02
C ALA A 18 4.52 -4.05 22.70
N GLY A 19 4.43 -4.92 21.68
CA GLY A 19 3.77 -4.61 20.41
C GLY A 19 2.27 -4.34 20.54
N VAL A 20 1.57 -5.12 21.37
CA VAL A 20 0.15 -4.88 21.71
C VAL A 20 -0.01 -3.56 22.46
N ALA A 21 0.85 -3.29 23.44
CA ALA A 21 0.81 -2.02 24.19
C ALA A 21 0.99 -0.80 23.26
N LEU A 22 1.91 -0.90 22.29
CA LEU A 22 2.10 0.16 21.30
C LEU A 22 0.86 0.39 20.46
N ARG A 23 0.22 -0.67 19.93
CA ARG A 23 -1.01 -0.55 19.13
C ARG A 23 -2.18 -0.01 19.94
N LEU A 24 -2.32 -0.48 21.18
CA LEU A 24 -3.34 0.07 22.10
C LEU A 24 -3.09 1.57 22.38
N LEU A 25 -1.83 1.99 22.51
CA LEU A 25 -1.50 3.42 22.64
C LEU A 25 -2.05 4.21 21.43
N PHE A 26 -1.80 3.75 20.19
CA PHE A 26 -2.34 4.40 19.00
C PHE A 26 -3.87 4.32 18.95
N ILE A 27 -4.49 3.16 19.21
CA ILE A 27 -5.96 2.99 19.21
C ILE A 27 -6.65 3.94 20.22
N PHE A 28 -6.04 4.17 21.38
CA PHE A 28 -6.65 5.05 22.39
C PHE A 28 -6.29 6.53 22.22
N ARG A 29 -5.11 6.83 21.70
CA ARG A 29 -4.63 8.22 21.57
C ARG A 29 -4.90 8.83 20.19
N PHE A 30 -4.84 8.02 19.12
CA PHE A 30 -4.96 8.43 17.73
C PHE A 30 -5.86 7.47 16.93
N PRO A 31 -7.12 7.25 17.34
CA PRO A 31 -8.00 6.38 16.58
C PRO A 31 -8.36 7.04 15.25
N GLY A 32 -7.96 6.43 14.13
CA GLY A 32 -8.22 6.94 12.79
C GLY A 32 -9.53 6.39 12.22
N VAL A 33 -10.56 7.22 12.18
CA VAL A 33 -11.78 6.98 11.41
C VAL A 33 -11.96 8.16 10.47
N SER A 34 -11.46 8.01 9.25
CA SER A 34 -11.42 9.06 8.23
C SER A 34 -12.64 9.00 7.30
N THR A 35 -12.70 9.91 6.34
CA THR A 35 -13.72 9.93 5.30
C THR A 35 -13.82 8.58 4.56
N ASP A 36 -12.67 7.97 4.19
CA ASP A 36 -12.65 6.65 3.56
C ASP A 36 -13.27 5.58 4.47
N SER A 37 -13.02 5.63 5.78
CA SER A 37 -13.58 4.68 6.75
C SER A 37 -15.11 4.73 6.76
N PHE A 38 -15.69 5.94 6.66
CA PHE A 38 -17.15 6.11 6.61
C PHE A 38 -17.72 5.57 5.30
N VAL A 39 -17.05 5.77 4.15
CA VAL A 39 -17.47 5.19 2.87
C VAL A 39 -17.48 3.67 2.93
N TYR A 40 -16.43 3.04 3.43
CA TYR A 40 -16.38 1.59 3.60
C TYR A 40 -17.41 1.10 4.61
N GLY A 41 -17.62 1.83 5.70
CA GLY A 41 -18.57 1.50 6.75
C GLY A 41 -20.03 1.59 6.29
N ASP A 42 -20.36 2.61 5.51
CA ASP A 42 -21.70 2.78 4.95
C ASP A 42 -22.02 1.65 3.97
N ILE A 43 -21.08 1.29 3.08
CA ILE A 43 -21.23 0.12 2.20
C ILE A 43 -21.46 -1.15 3.03
N ALA A 44 -20.66 -1.37 4.07
CA ALA A 44 -20.77 -2.56 4.92
C ALA A 44 -22.12 -2.62 5.66
N LYS A 45 -22.57 -1.50 6.18
CA LYS A 45 -23.87 -1.34 6.84
C LYS A 45 -25.03 -1.63 5.89
N ASN A 46 -25.03 -1.00 4.72
CA ASN A 46 -26.08 -1.19 3.72
C ASN A 46 -26.11 -2.64 3.22
N TRP A 47 -24.94 -3.27 3.07
CA TRP A 47 -24.86 -4.67 2.69
C TRP A 47 -25.48 -5.60 3.74
N LEU A 48 -25.28 -5.33 5.03
CA LEU A 48 -25.88 -6.11 6.13
C LEU A 48 -27.37 -5.84 6.30
N GLN A 49 -27.81 -4.59 6.22
CA GLN A 49 -29.18 -4.21 6.55
C GLN A 49 -30.15 -4.37 5.38
N HIS A 50 -29.68 -4.10 4.15
CA HIS A 50 -30.51 -4.05 2.96
C HIS A 50 -30.14 -5.12 1.92
N GLY A 51 -29.04 -5.87 2.11
CA GLY A 51 -28.52 -6.80 1.11
C GLY A 51 -27.93 -6.10 -0.12
N ILE A 52 -27.77 -4.78 -0.07
CA ILE A 52 -27.31 -3.94 -1.18
C ILE A 52 -25.86 -3.50 -0.89
N TYR A 53 -24.92 -3.87 -1.76
CA TYR A 53 -23.60 -3.29 -1.76
C TYR A 53 -23.67 -1.90 -2.37
N GLY A 54 -23.88 -0.88 -1.54
CA GLY A 54 -24.23 0.46 -1.98
C GLY A 54 -23.98 1.54 -0.94
N LEU A 55 -24.15 2.79 -1.35
CA LEU A 55 -24.04 3.97 -0.52
C LEU A 55 -25.41 4.52 -0.16
N SER A 56 -25.52 5.09 1.04
CA SER A 56 -26.70 5.80 1.50
C SER A 56 -26.87 7.12 0.72
N GLY A 57 -28.03 7.30 0.07
CA GLY A 57 -28.45 8.53 -0.60
C GLY A 57 -29.62 9.19 0.13
N VAL A 58 -30.21 10.20 -0.50
CA VAL A 58 -31.40 10.87 0.03
C VAL A 58 -32.62 9.96 -0.14
N GLY A 59 -32.95 9.21 0.93
CA GLY A 59 -34.14 8.36 1.00
C GLY A 59 -33.96 6.92 0.51
N GLU A 60 -32.88 6.57 -0.13
CA GLU A 60 -32.62 5.21 -0.63
C GLU A 60 -31.14 4.83 -0.63
N VAL A 61 -30.85 3.53 -0.74
CA VAL A 61 -29.51 2.99 -0.90
C VAL A 61 -29.24 2.74 -2.38
N SER A 62 -28.22 3.42 -2.93
CA SER A 62 -27.81 3.26 -4.32
C SER A 62 -26.66 2.25 -4.43
N PRO A 63 -26.77 1.22 -5.29
CA PRO A 63 -25.66 0.31 -5.55
C PRO A 63 -24.41 1.05 -6.01
N THR A 64 -23.23 0.59 -5.61
CA THR A 64 -21.96 1.19 -6.01
C THR A 64 -20.90 0.14 -6.35
N TYR A 65 -19.88 0.53 -7.08
CA TYR A 65 -18.64 -0.23 -7.35
C TYR A 65 -17.37 0.59 -7.10
N ILE A 66 -17.50 1.78 -6.48
CA ILE A 66 -16.37 2.70 -6.26
C ILE A 66 -15.31 2.15 -5.31
N ARG A 67 -15.64 1.15 -4.53
CA ARG A 67 -14.71 0.42 -3.65
C ARG A 67 -14.83 -1.08 -3.91
N LEU A 68 -13.70 -1.79 -3.82
CA LEU A 68 -13.66 -3.25 -3.89
C LEU A 68 -14.21 -3.88 -2.60
N PRO A 69 -14.75 -5.11 -2.67
CA PRO A 69 -15.53 -5.69 -1.56
C PRO A 69 -14.70 -6.19 -0.39
N GLY A 70 -13.36 -6.27 -0.49
CA GLY A 70 -12.53 -6.89 0.54
C GLY A 70 -12.63 -6.21 1.91
N TYR A 71 -12.46 -4.89 1.96
CA TYR A 71 -12.53 -4.17 3.23
C TYR A 71 -13.96 -3.97 3.73
N PRO A 72 -14.96 -3.61 2.90
CA PRO A 72 -16.37 -3.63 3.33
C PRO A 72 -16.84 -4.99 3.86
N ALA A 73 -16.37 -6.11 3.28
CA ALA A 73 -16.69 -7.45 3.80
C ALA A 73 -16.09 -7.69 5.19
N PHE A 74 -14.84 -7.26 5.40
CA PHE A 74 -14.22 -7.31 6.73
C PHE A 74 -14.99 -6.47 7.75
N LEU A 75 -15.37 -5.23 7.41
CA LEU A 75 -16.20 -4.38 8.27
C LEU A 75 -17.56 -5.01 8.54
N ALA A 76 -18.23 -5.53 7.51
CA ALA A 76 -19.52 -6.19 7.65
C ALA A 76 -19.43 -7.39 8.62
N MET A 77 -18.38 -8.20 8.54
CA MET A 77 -18.16 -9.30 9.48
C MET A 77 -17.99 -8.80 10.92
N VAL A 78 -17.20 -7.75 11.14
CA VAL A 78 -17.01 -7.18 12.48
C VAL A 78 -18.31 -6.53 13.00
N PHE A 79 -19.02 -5.79 12.17
CA PHE A 79 -20.28 -5.14 12.52
C PHE A 79 -21.39 -6.14 12.84
N ALA A 80 -21.46 -7.25 12.11
CA ALA A 80 -22.45 -8.33 12.38
C ALA A 80 -22.23 -9.01 13.73
N ILE A 81 -20.97 -9.13 14.19
CA ILE A 81 -20.63 -9.84 15.44
C ILE A 81 -20.67 -8.89 16.65
N PHE A 82 -20.17 -7.66 16.50
CA PHE A 82 -19.91 -6.76 17.64
C PHE A 82 -20.80 -5.51 17.67
N GLY A 83 -21.65 -5.35 16.69
CA GLY A 83 -22.57 -4.21 16.56
C GLY A 83 -22.18 -3.25 15.45
N MET A 84 -23.22 -2.61 14.89
CA MET A 84 -23.12 -1.76 13.72
C MET A 84 -22.24 -0.53 14.01
N GLU A 85 -21.34 -0.19 13.09
CA GLU A 85 -20.44 0.97 13.15
C GLU A 85 -19.51 1.00 14.40
N HIS A 86 -19.25 -0.19 14.99
CA HIS A 86 -18.40 -0.30 16.17
C HIS A 86 -16.91 -0.23 15.79
N TYR A 87 -16.45 0.92 15.25
CA TYR A 87 -15.10 1.10 14.71
C TYR A 87 -13.98 0.78 15.71
N ARG A 88 -14.16 1.07 17.01
CA ARG A 88 -13.15 0.67 18.01
C ARG A 88 -12.86 -0.81 18.01
N THR A 89 -13.88 -1.64 17.82
CA THR A 89 -13.69 -3.09 17.71
C THR A 89 -12.99 -3.46 16.41
N VAL A 90 -13.27 -2.75 15.31
CA VAL A 90 -12.53 -2.90 14.05
C VAL A 90 -11.03 -2.72 14.28
N LEU A 91 -10.64 -1.62 14.95
CA LEU A 91 -9.22 -1.33 15.27
C LEU A 91 -8.59 -2.42 16.14
N VAL A 92 -9.33 -2.94 17.14
CA VAL A 92 -8.84 -4.04 17.98
C VAL A 92 -8.66 -5.33 17.16
N VAL A 93 -9.57 -5.66 16.26
CA VAL A 93 -9.43 -6.83 15.37
C VAL A 93 -8.23 -6.64 14.43
N GLN A 94 -8.08 -5.44 13.85
CA GLN A 94 -6.91 -5.10 13.02
C GLN A 94 -5.59 -5.22 13.80
N MET A 95 -5.55 -4.81 15.06
CA MET A 95 -4.39 -5.02 15.94
C MET A 95 -3.97 -6.50 16.00
N PHE A 96 -4.93 -7.44 16.13
CA PHE A 96 -4.60 -8.87 16.14
C PHE A 96 -4.09 -9.35 14.78
N VAL A 97 -4.65 -8.85 13.68
CA VAL A 97 -4.18 -9.15 12.32
C VAL A 97 -2.75 -8.66 12.14
N ASP A 98 -2.44 -7.44 12.60
CA ASP A 98 -1.11 -6.87 12.48
C ASP A 98 -0.08 -7.60 13.38
N ILE A 99 -0.46 -8.02 14.58
CA ILE A 99 0.40 -8.89 15.41
C ILE A 99 0.66 -10.24 14.70
N ALA A 100 -0.35 -10.82 14.05
CA ALA A 100 -0.14 -12.03 13.25
C ALA A 100 0.83 -11.76 12.07
N THR A 101 0.76 -10.59 11.45
CA THR A 101 1.72 -10.14 10.43
C THR A 101 3.15 -10.09 10.96
N CYS A 102 3.37 -9.64 12.20
CA CYS A 102 4.69 -9.66 12.82
C CYS A 102 5.29 -11.07 12.88
N PHE A 103 4.47 -12.10 13.17
CA PHE A 103 4.91 -13.50 13.14
C PHE A 103 5.23 -14.00 11.74
N LEU A 104 4.48 -13.59 10.72
CA LEU A 104 4.76 -13.93 9.32
C LEU A 104 6.09 -13.29 8.86
N ILE A 105 6.32 -12.01 9.19
CA ILE A 105 7.59 -11.30 8.93
C ILE A 105 8.77 -12.06 9.57
N ALA A 106 8.61 -12.52 10.81
CA ALA A 106 9.63 -13.29 11.49
C ALA A 106 9.89 -14.65 10.81
N ASP A 107 8.85 -15.35 10.32
CA ASP A 107 9.03 -16.62 9.61
C ASP A 107 9.74 -16.41 8.26
N LEU A 108 9.41 -15.38 7.52
CA LEU A 108 10.11 -14.97 6.32
C LEU A 108 11.59 -14.67 6.60
N ALA A 109 11.89 -13.86 7.62
CA ALA A 109 13.27 -13.55 8.01
C ALA A 109 14.05 -14.79 8.44
N ARG A 110 13.38 -15.76 9.09
CA ARG A 110 13.98 -17.06 9.44
C ARG A 110 14.39 -17.86 8.21
N ARG A 111 13.53 -17.92 7.20
CA ARG A 111 13.75 -18.66 5.95
C ARG A 111 14.82 -18.02 5.07
N LEU A 112 14.74 -16.69 4.94
CA LEU A 112 15.60 -15.94 4.03
C LEU A 112 16.98 -15.64 4.61
N VAL A 113 17.09 -15.53 5.94
CA VAL A 113 18.31 -15.02 6.58
C VAL A 113 18.83 -15.96 7.67
N SER A 114 18.18 -16.01 8.84
CA SER A 114 18.57 -16.86 9.97
C SER A 114 17.57 -16.80 11.14
N VAL A 115 17.73 -17.72 12.10
CA VAL A 115 16.96 -17.73 13.37
C VAL A 115 17.17 -16.43 14.18
N ARG A 116 18.38 -15.89 14.21
CA ARG A 116 18.67 -14.63 14.89
C ARG A 116 17.97 -13.46 14.20
N ALA A 117 18.00 -13.40 12.86
CA ALA A 117 17.30 -12.40 12.07
C ALA A 117 15.78 -12.46 12.29
N ALA A 118 15.19 -13.65 12.46
CA ALA A 118 13.77 -13.81 12.76
C ALA A 118 13.36 -13.12 14.06
N ARG A 119 14.15 -13.24 15.12
CA ARG A 119 13.89 -12.56 16.40
C ARG A 119 13.97 -11.04 16.26
N VAL A 120 15.01 -10.56 15.55
CA VAL A 120 15.19 -9.13 15.28
C VAL A 120 14.04 -8.59 14.43
N ALA A 121 13.66 -9.31 13.36
CA ALA A 121 12.55 -8.92 12.50
C ALA A 121 11.23 -8.87 13.28
N PHE A 122 10.97 -9.86 14.15
CA PHE A 122 9.79 -9.83 15.01
C PHE A 122 9.76 -8.61 15.92
N LEU A 123 10.87 -8.31 16.61
CA LEU A 123 10.94 -7.16 17.51
C LEU A 123 10.76 -5.84 16.76
N LEU A 124 11.43 -5.69 15.61
CA LEU A 124 11.29 -4.49 14.77
C LEU A 124 9.87 -4.34 14.23
N ALA A 125 9.20 -5.42 13.81
CA ALA A 125 7.81 -5.38 13.36
C ALA A 125 6.85 -5.06 14.52
N ALA A 126 7.03 -5.72 15.67
CA ALA A 126 6.19 -5.51 16.86
C ALA A 126 6.27 -4.07 17.37
N LEU A 127 7.45 -3.44 17.29
CA LEU A 127 7.70 -2.06 17.74
C LEU A 127 7.72 -1.04 16.60
N CYS A 128 7.36 -1.41 15.37
CA CYS A 128 7.27 -0.48 14.25
C CYS A 128 6.11 0.51 14.48
N PRO A 129 6.38 1.82 14.64
CA PRO A 129 5.31 2.78 14.90
C PRO A 129 4.37 2.92 13.69
N PHE A 130 4.88 2.77 12.48
CA PHE A 130 4.10 2.90 11.25
C PHE A 130 3.08 1.77 11.08
N LEU A 131 3.45 0.52 11.37
CA LEU A 131 2.51 -0.61 11.38
C LEU A 131 1.49 -0.47 12.52
N ALA A 132 1.93 0.01 13.68
CA ALA A 132 1.07 0.21 14.83
C ALA A 132 0.05 1.33 14.61
N ASP A 133 0.45 2.42 13.97
CA ASP A 133 -0.40 3.54 13.61
C ASP A 133 -1.51 3.09 12.65
N TYR A 134 -1.15 2.43 11.53
CA TYR A 134 -2.17 1.94 10.58
C TYR A 134 -3.07 0.83 11.14
N ALA A 135 -2.63 0.07 12.14
CA ALA A 135 -3.53 -0.84 12.86
C ALA A 135 -4.61 -0.10 13.68
N ALA A 136 -4.36 1.17 14.01
CA ALA A 136 -5.30 2.07 14.68
C ALA A 136 -6.13 2.93 13.70
N ASN A 137 -6.04 2.67 12.41
CA ASN A 137 -6.82 3.35 11.38
C ASN A 137 -7.79 2.36 10.71
N ALA A 138 -9.07 2.73 10.61
CA ALA A 138 -10.08 1.87 9.97
C ALA A 138 -9.98 1.95 8.43
N LEU A 139 -8.84 1.48 7.89
CA LEU A 139 -8.45 1.52 6.49
C LEU A 139 -7.94 0.15 6.02
N THR A 140 -7.67 0.02 4.73
CA THR A 140 -7.30 -1.26 4.09
C THR A 140 -5.90 -1.74 4.43
N GLU A 141 -4.98 -0.85 4.78
CA GLU A 141 -3.53 -1.03 4.83
C GLU A 141 -3.10 -2.19 5.74
N THR A 142 -3.72 -2.33 6.91
CA THR A 142 -3.38 -3.45 7.84
C THR A 142 -3.64 -4.81 7.22
N LEU A 143 -4.78 -4.96 6.54
CA LEU A 143 -5.14 -6.21 5.86
C LEU A 143 -4.28 -6.41 4.60
N GLU A 144 -3.95 -5.36 3.88
CA GLU A 144 -3.06 -5.42 2.70
C GLU A 144 -1.66 -5.89 3.07
N VAL A 145 -1.07 -5.31 4.12
CA VAL A 145 0.23 -5.75 4.64
C VAL A 145 0.18 -7.22 5.05
N PHE A 146 -0.89 -7.64 5.74
CA PHE A 146 -1.07 -9.03 6.13
C PHE A 146 -1.11 -9.98 4.92
N PHE A 147 -1.97 -9.71 3.93
CA PHE A 147 -2.11 -10.59 2.78
C PHE A 147 -0.89 -10.54 1.86
N THR A 148 -0.20 -9.40 1.76
CA THR A 148 1.07 -9.28 1.05
C THR A 148 2.14 -10.17 1.66
N VAL A 149 2.32 -10.11 2.98
CA VAL A 149 3.30 -10.95 3.70
C VAL A 149 2.94 -12.42 3.61
N LEU A 150 1.65 -12.75 3.78
CA LEU A 150 1.14 -14.13 3.66
C LEU A 150 1.40 -14.70 2.26
N ALA A 151 1.10 -13.93 1.21
CA ALA A 151 1.34 -14.35 -0.17
C ALA A 151 2.83 -14.59 -0.44
N LEU A 152 3.70 -13.69 0.02
CA LEU A 152 5.16 -13.84 -0.10
C LEU A 152 5.68 -15.05 0.69
N ASP A 153 5.19 -15.30 1.91
CA ASP A 153 5.59 -16.49 2.69
C ASP A 153 5.16 -17.79 1.99
N LEU A 154 3.94 -17.83 1.46
CA LEU A 154 3.43 -18.97 0.71
C LEU A 154 4.18 -19.17 -0.61
N ALA A 155 4.51 -18.10 -1.34
CA ALA A 155 5.28 -18.15 -2.56
C ALA A 155 6.70 -18.69 -2.30
N ILE A 156 7.40 -18.17 -1.30
CA ILE A 156 8.75 -18.63 -0.92
C ILE A 156 8.70 -20.09 -0.46
N THR A 157 7.73 -20.45 0.37
CA THR A 157 7.53 -21.85 0.78
C THR A 157 7.20 -22.76 -0.41
N GLY A 158 6.44 -22.26 -1.38
CA GLY A 158 6.13 -22.95 -2.64
C GLY A 158 7.38 -23.15 -3.50
N LEU A 159 8.26 -22.14 -3.57
CA LEU A 159 9.53 -22.21 -4.27
C LEU A 159 10.51 -23.21 -3.63
N ASP A 160 10.62 -23.20 -2.29
CA ASP A 160 11.49 -24.13 -1.54
C ASP A 160 11.07 -25.61 -1.76
N THR A 161 9.82 -25.86 -2.08
CA THR A 161 9.25 -27.22 -2.22
C THR A 161 8.65 -27.47 -3.60
N ILE A 162 9.07 -26.72 -4.59
CA ILE A 162 8.55 -26.80 -5.97
C ILE A 162 8.78 -28.18 -6.62
N HIS A 163 9.61 -29.03 -6.01
CA HIS A 163 9.92 -30.39 -6.46
C HIS A 163 8.84 -31.40 -6.01
N ASP A 164 8.24 -31.21 -4.82
CA ASP A 164 7.45 -32.27 -4.17
C ASP A 164 5.94 -32.12 -4.40
N SER A 165 5.37 -30.95 -4.13
CA SER A 165 3.93 -30.71 -4.28
C SER A 165 3.63 -29.25 -4.50
N VAL A 166 3.20 -28.92 -5.73
CA VAL A 166 2.98 -27.54 -6.16
C VAL A 166 1.63 -26.98 -5.68
N VAL A 167 0.57 -27.80 -5.62
CA VAL A 167 -0.82 -27.30 -5.66
C VAL A 167 -1.22 -26.50 -4.41
N LYS A 168 -1.13 -27.07 -3.21
CA LYS A 168 -1.73 -26.47 -1.99
C LYS A 168 -1.17 -25.09 -1.65
N ARG A 169 0.15 -24.91 -1.77
CA ARG A 169 0.81 -23.64 -1.41
C ARG A 169 0.53 -22.55 -2.43
N TRP A 170 0.52 -22.91 -3.72
CA TRP A 170 0.20 -21.96 -4.78
C TRP A 170 -1.28 -21.59 -4.83
N VAL A 171 -2.18 -22.50 -4.46
CA VAL A 171 -3.60 -22.14 -4.23
C VAL A 171 -3.71 -21.19 -3.05
N GLY A 172 -3.05 -21.46 -1.91
CA GLY A 172 -3.04 -20.54 -0.78
C GLY A 172 -2.44 -19.17 -1.12
N CYS A 173 -1.33 -19.15 -1.88
CA CYS A 173 -0.71 -17.93 -2.38
C CYS A 173 -1.70 -17.15 -3.28
N GLY A 174 -2.36 -17.83 -4.24
CA GLY A 174 -3.35 -17.22 -5.12
C GLY A 174 -4.54 -16.63 -4.35
N LEU A 175 -5.03 -17.32 -3.31
CA LEU A 175 -6.09 -16.78 -2.45
C LEU A 175 -5.62 -15.54 -1.67
N ALA A 176 -4.40 -15.54 -1.16
CA ALA A 176 -3.85 -14.37 -0.45
C ALA A 176 -3.65 -13.17 -1.40
N VAL A 177 -3.13 -13.41 -2.61
CA VAL A 177 -3.01 -12.38 -3.66
C VAL A 177 -4.40 -11.87 -4.06
N GLY A 178 -5.36 -12.77 -4.29
CA GLY A 178 -6.73 -12.40 -4.62
C GLY A 178 -7.39 -11.57 -3.53
N ALA A 179 -7.16 -11.90 -2.26
CA ALA A 179 -7.62 -11.09 -1.12
C ALA A 179 -6.98 -9.68 -1.13
N ALA A 180 -5.66 -9.57 -1.42
CA ALA A 180 -5.01 -8.29 -1.56
C ALA A 180 -5.61 -7.46 -2.72
N ILE A 181 -5.91 -8.09 -3.87
CA ILE A 181 -6.58 -7.40 -4.99
C ILE A 181 -7.98 -6.93 -4.61
N LEU A 182 -8.75 -7.75 -3.87
CA LEU A 182 -10.10 -7.38 -3.42
C LEU A 182 -10.10 -6.27 -2.36
N LEU A 183 -8.98 -6.02 -1.68
CA LEU A 183 -8.80 -4.84 -0.83
C LEU A 183 -8.51 -3.59 -1.66
N ARG A 184 -7.55 -3.70 -2.59
CA ARG A 184 -7.14 -2.60 -3.48
C ARG A 184 -6.64 -3.13 -4.84
N PRO A 185 -6.95 -2.44 -5.96
CA PRO A 185 -6.54 -2.89 -7.29
C PRO A 185 -5.02 -3.08 -7.45
N ASP A 186 -4.21 -2.27 -6.75
CA ASP A 186 -2.75 -2.33 -6.80
C ASP A 186 -2.15 -3.56 -6.09
N GLY A 187 -2.96 -4.33 -5.34
CA GLY A 187 -2.63 -5.70 -4.92
C GLY A 187 -2.26 -6.63 -6.10
N GLY A 188 -2.72 -6.30 -7.31
CA GLY A 188 -2.31 -6.98 -8.56
C GLY A 188 -0.81 -6.88 -8.87
N LEU A 189 -0.10 -5.89 -8.33
CA LEU A 189 1.35 -5.78 -8.47
C LEU A 189 2.08 -6.93 -7.77
N LEU A 190 1.49 -7.49 -6.72
CA LEU A 190 2.04 -8.67 -6.04
C LEU A 190 1.95 -9.91 -6.94
N LEU A 191 0.81 -10.12 -7.63
CA LEU A 191 0.69 -11.16 -8.65
C LEU A 191 1.75 -11.00 -9.72
N LEU A 192 1.87 -9.80 -10.29
CA LEU A 192 2.83 -9.49 -11.33
C LEU A 192 4.28 -9.74 -10.87
N ALA A 193 4.64 -9.35 -9.64
CA ALA A 193 5.98 -9.56 -9.10
C ALA A 193 6.33 -11.04 -8.97
N ILE A 194 5.40 -11.86 -8.49
CA ILE A 194 5.62 -13.31 -8.35
C ILE A 194 5.72 -13.96 -9.74
N GLU A 195 4.86 -13.60 -10.69
CA GLU A 195 4.89 -14.13 -12.07
C GLU A 195 6.18 -13.75 -12.80
N ILE A 196 6.65 -12.50 -12.68
CA ILE A 196 7.95 -12.08 -13.25
C ILE A 196 9.07 -12.91 -12.65
N TYR A 197 9.06 -13.14 -11.33
CA TYR A 197 10.09 -13.95 -10.68
C TYR A 197 10.09 -15.40 -11.19
N LEU A 198 8.90 -16.02 -11.33
CA LEU A 198 8.77 -17.37 -11.91
C LEU A 198 9.24 -17.41 -13.36
N ALA A 199 8.91 -16.40 -14.17
CA ALA A 199 9.38 -16.28 -15.56
C ALA A 199 10.90 -16.15 -15.63
N VAL A 200 11.52 -15.35 -14.75
CA VAL A 200 13.00 -15.23 -14.66
C VAL A 200 13.63 -16.56 -14.27
N LEU A 201 13.02 -17.35 -13.39
CA LEU A 201 13.51 -18.70 -13.06
C LEU A 201 13.48 -19.64 -14.28
N LEU A 202 12.43 -19.58 -15.11
CA LEU A 202 12.33 -20.34 -16.35
C LEU A 202 13.41 -19.92 -17.37
N LEU A 203 13.61 -18.62 -17.56
CA LEU A 203 14.61 -18.08 -18.49
C LEU A 203 16.03 -18.47 -18.05
N ARG A 204 16.36 -18.34 -16.78
CA ARG A 204 17.66 -18.75 -16.22
C ARG A 204 17.93 -20.23 -16.41
N ARG A 205 16.90 -21.07 -16.30
CA ARG A 205 17.03 -22.49 -16.58
C ARG A 205 17.39 -22.78 -18.04
N TRP A 206 16.82 -22.03 -19.00
CA TRP A 206 17.13 -22.21 -20.43
C TRP A 206 18.55 -21.74 -20.76
N SER A 207 19.01 -20.66 -20.10
CA SER A 207 20.37 -20.12 -20.31
C SER A 207 21.49 -20.95 -19.63
N HIS A 208 21.19 -21.57 -18.47
CA HIS A 208 22.19 -22.29 -17.66
C HIS A 208 21.71 -23.71 -17.38
N LYS A 209 22.30 -24.71 -18.14
CA LYS A 209 21.98 -26.13 -17.94
C LYS A 209 22.31 -26.68 -16.54
N THR A 210 23.01 -25.92 -15.69
CA THR A 210 23.36 -26.27 -14.32
C THR A 210 22.21 -26.13 -13.30
N LEU A 211 21.12 -25.46 -13.65
CA LEU A 211 19.88 -25.34 -12.81
C LEU A 211 18.90 -26.52 -13.03
N THR A 212 19.40 -27.73 -13.25
CA THR A 212 18.64 -28.92 -13.62
C THR A 212 17.66 -29.44 -12.56
N ARG A 213 17.72 -28.92 -11.34
CA ARG A 213 16.86 -29.43 -10.24
C ARG A 213 15.41 -28.97 -10.27
N VAL A 214 15.07 -27.82 -10.87
CA VAL A 214 13.70 -27.32 -10.89
C VAL A 214 12.99 -27.70 -12.20
N SER A 215 11.87 -28.43 -12.14
CA SER A 215 11.09 -28.80 -13.33
C SER A 215 10.40 -27.57 -13.93
N ALA A 216 10.58 -27.34 -15.26
CA ALA A 216 9.85 -26.26 -15.96
C ALA A 216 8.33 -26.42 -15.85
N SER A 217 7.83 -27.67 -15.90
CA SER A 217 6.40 -27.94 -15.76
C SER A 217 5.87 -27.56 -14.38
N ASN A 218 6.67 -27.71 -13.32
CA ASN A 218 6.23 -27.31 -11.97
C ASN A 218 6.21 -25.78 -11.82
N VAL A 219 7.18 -25.06 -12.44
CA VAL A 219 7.15 -23.57 -12.43
C VAL A 219 5.97 -23.06 -13.23
N LEU A 220 5.70 -23.60 -14.41
CA LEU A 220 4.52 -23.22 -15.22
C LEU A 220 3.20 -23.54 -14.51
N ARG A 221 3.10 -24.71 -13.86
CA ARG A 221 1.92 -25.05 -13.05
C ARG A 221 1.75 -24.11 -11.88
N ALA A 222 2.84 -23.73 -11.21
CA ALA A 222 2.82 -22.78 -10.11
C ALA A 222 2.26 -21.41 -10.54
N GLY A 223 2.78 -20.84 -11.63
CA GLY A 223 2.29 -19.60 -12.21
C GLY A 223 0.82 -19.70 -12.65
N LEU A 224 0.47 -20.76 -13.37
CA LEU A 224 -0.91 -20.96 -13.80
C LEU A 224 -1.90 -21.05 -12.61
N ILE A 225 -1.57 -21.84 -11.58
CA ILE A 225 -2.41 -21.95 -10.37
C ILE A 225 -2.51 -20.59 -9.68
N LEU A 226 -1.40 -19.90 -9.52
CA LEU A 226 -1.36 -18.57 -8.90
C LEU A 226 -2.28 -17.61 -9.66
N ALA A 227 -2.10 -17.46 -10.97
CA ALA A 227 -2.90 -16.55 -11.79
C ALA A 227 -4.39 -16.90 -11.77
N VAL A 228 -4.73 -18.18 -12.03
CA VAL A 228 -6.13 -18.63 -12.06
C VAL A 228 -6.81 -18.43 -10.72
N VAL A 229 -6.18 -18.83 -9.62
CA VAL A 229 -6.80 -18.70 -8.28
C VAL A 229 -6.93 -17.24 -7.89
N SER A 230 -5.90 -16.40 -8.11
CA SER A 230 -5.97 -14.97 -7.80
C SER A 230 -7.09 -14.27 -8.57
N LEU A 231 -7.19 -14.50 -9.87
CA LEU A 231 -8.20 -13.87 -10.73
C LEU A 231 -9.61 -14.44 -10.48
N ALA A 232 -9.72 -15.73 -10.11
CA ALA A 232 -11.01 -16.35 -9.78
C ALA A 232 -11.69 -15.67 -8.57
N THR A 233 -10.94 -15.06 -7.64
CA THR A 233 -11.51 -14.31 -6.52
C THR A 233 -12.29 -13.06 -6.97
N LEU A 234 -11.99 -12.51 -8.14
CA LEU A 234 -12.69 -11.36 -8.71
C LEU A 234 -14.01 -11.73 -9.39
N VAL A 235 -14.20 -13.01 -9.75
CA VAL A 235 -15.37 -13.45 -10.52
C VAL A 235 -16.70 -13.12 -9.83
N PRO A 236 -16.92 -13.39 -8.53
CA PRO A 236 -18.17 -13.03 -7.86
C PRO A 236 -18.47 -11.54 -7.94
N TRP A 237 -17.45 -10.69 -7.75
CA TRP A 237 -17.55 -9.25 -7.82
C TRP A 237 -17.89 -8.78 -9.25
N THR A 238 -17.18 -9.29 -10.25
CA THR A 238 -17.43 -8.97 -11.66
C THR A 238 -18.83 -9.38 -12.10
N VAL A 239 -19.30 -10.57 -11.69
CA VAL A 239 -20.66 -11.06 -12.00
C VAL A 239 -21.71 -10.18 -11.33
N ARG A 240 -21.48 -9.74 -10.08
CA ARG A 240 -22.37 -8.79 -9.40
C ARG A 240 -22.45 -7.47 -10.17
N ASN A 241 -21.32 -6.89 -10.57
CA ASN A 241 -21.29 -5.62 -11.28
C ASN A 241 -21.97 -5.75 -12.66
N LEU A 242 -21.70 -6.83 -13.38
CA LEU A 242 -22.37 -7.09 -14.66
C LEU A 242 -23.90 -7.22 -14.52
N ARG A 243 -24.39 -7.80 -13.42
CA ARG A 243 -25.85 -7.93 -13.18
C ARG A 243 -26.52 -6.63 -12.75
N VAL A 244 -25.80 -5.79 -11.97
CA VAL A 244 -26.38 -4.57 -11.37
C VAL A 244 -26.23 -3.37 -12.30
N PHE A 245 -25.07 -3.22 -12.94
CA PHE A 245 -24.73 -2.05 -13.77
C PHE A 245 -24.71 -2.37 -15.26
N HIS A 246 -24.84 -3.66 -15.65
CA HIS A 246 -24.69 -4.11 -17.02
C HIS A 246 -23.30 -3.80 -17.64
N ASP A 247 -22.30 -3.54 -16.78
CA ASP A 247 -20.93 -3.19 -17.16
C ASP A 247 -19.93 -4.24 -16.65
N PHE A 248 -18.89 -4.49 -17.47
CA PHE A 248 -17.79 -5.39 -17.13
C PHE A 248 -16.76 -4.64 -16.29
N GLN A 249 -16.99 -4.58 -14.98
CA GLN A 249 -16.14 -3.84 -14.01
C GLN A 249 -15.53 -4.80 -12.98
N PRO A 250 -14.38 -5.44 -13.26
CA PRO A 250 -13.73 -6.39 -12.37
C PRO A 250 -12.97 -5.72 -11.19
N LEU A 251 -12.60 -4.45 -11.34
CA LEU A 251 -11.88 -3.66 -10.34
C LEU A 251 -12.64 -2.38 -10.01
N ALA A 252 -12.28 -1.69 -8.94
CA ALA A 252 -12.80 -0.35 -8.69
C ALA A 252 -12.24 0.65 -9.72
N PRO A 253 -13.01 1.68 -10.10
CA PRO A 253 -12.52 2.74 -10.97
C PRO A 253 -11.39 3.50 -10.31
N ARG A 254 -10.44 3.97 -11.12
CA ARG A 254 -9.21 4.64 -10.64
C ARG A 254 -9.50 5.85 -9.76
N TYR A 255 -10.51 6.63 -10.10
CA TYR A 255 -10.87 7.86 -9.41
C TYR A 255 -12.05 7.70 -8.46
N ALA A 256 -12.41 6.45 -8.13
CA ALA A 256 -13.54 6.13 -7.26
C ALA A 256 -14.85 6.85 -7.68
N ASN A 257 -15.05 6.97 -8.99
CA ASN A 257 -16.20 7.65 -9.59
C ASN A 257 -17.33 6.65 -9.88
N GLU A 258 -18.57 7.12 -9.74
CA GLU A 258 -19.77 6.38 -10.19
C GLU A 258 -19.88 6.37 -11.71
N GLU A 259 -20.69 5.47 -12.23
CA GLU A 259 -21.01 5.39 -13.64
C GLU A 259 -21.54 6.73 -14.16
N ASN A 260 -21.03 7.16 -15.32
CA ASN A 260 -21.39 8.45 -15.95
C ASN A 260 -21.08 9.72 -15.14
N SER A 261 -20.37 9.62 -14.01
CA SER A 261 -19.92 10.81 -13.30
C SER A 261 -18.75 11.47 -14.03
N PHE A 262 -18.76 12.81 -14.06
CA PHE A 262 -17.66 13.57 -14.65
C PHE A 262 -16.38 13.42 -13.84
N VAL A 263 -15.28 13.06 -14.50
CA VAL A 263 -13.95 12.98 -13.90
C VAL A 263 -13.06 14.04 -14.54
N PRO A 264 -12.49 14.97 -13.76
CA PRO A 264 -11.68 16.06 -14.29
C PRO A 264 -10.28 15.58 -14.70
N MET A 265 -10.20 14.88 -15.83
CA MET A 265 -8.97 14.27 -16.34
C MET A 265 -7.91 15.28 -16.73
N GLY A 266 -8.32 16.46 -17.20
CA GLY A 266 -7.43 17.57 -17.54
C GLY A 266 -6.76 18.15 -16.29
N PHE A 267 -7.52 18.40 -15.24
CA PHE A 267 -7.02 18.83 -13.94
C PHE A 267 -6.07 17.77 -13.34
N ASN A 268 -6.49 16.51 -13.30
CA ASN A 268 -5.65 15.40 -12.81
C ASN A 268 -4.32 15.31 -13.58
N ARG A 269 -4.35 15.53 -14.87
CA ARG A 269 -3.15 15.55 -15.71
C ARG A 269 -2.28 16.78 -15.44
N TRP A 270 -2.89 17.95 -15.19
CA TRP A 270 -2.16 19.19 -14.88
C TRP A 270 -1.41 19.06 -13.54
N VAL A 271 -2.08 18.65 -12.47
CA VAL A 271 -1.43 18.44 -11.16
C VAL A 271 -0.29 17.42 -11.27
N LYS A 272 -0.46 16.37 -12.07
CA LYS A 272 0.58 15.37 -12.34
C LYS A 272 1.84 15.97 -13.02
N THR A 273 1.77 17.13 -13.66
CA THR A 273 2.93 17.77 -14.28
C THR A 273 3.85 18.47 -13.29
N TRP A 274 3.46 18.60 -12.01
CA TRP A 274 4.25 19.33 -11.01
C TRP A 274 4.16 18.78 -9.59
N ILE A 275 3.08 18.10 -9.16
CA ILE A 275 3.01 17.49 -7.84
C ILE A 275 4.09 16.43 -7.71
N ALA A 276 4.92 16.57 -6.67
CA ALA A 276 6.04 15.68 -6.36
C ALA A 276 6.08 15.24 -4.89
N ASP A 277 5.22 15.80 -4.04
CA ASP A 277 5.20 15.60 -2.59
C ASP A 277 3.77 15.52 -2.05
N TYR A 278 3.65 14.93 -0.86
CA TYR A 278 2.36 14.71 -0.20
C TYR A 278 1.69 16.00 0.28
N ALA A 279 2.44 17.03 0.68
CA ALA A 279 1.86 18.31 1.07
C ALA A 279 1.05 18.93 -0.08
N SER A 280 1.62 18.93 -1.29
CA SER A 280 0.90 19.39 -2.49
C SER A 280 -0.33 18.53 -2.83
N VAL A 281 -0.34 17.24 -2.48
CA VAL A 281 -1.53 16.40 -2.64
C VAL A 281 -2.65 16.84 -1.71
N GLU A 282 -2.35 17.02 -0.43
CA GLU A 282 -3.33 17.37 0.59
C GLU A 282 -3.89 18.78 0.37
N GLU A 283 -3.02 19.75 0.11
CA GLU A 283 -3.40 21.14 -0.01
C GLU A 283 -4.07 21.50 -1.34
N ILE A 284 -3.75 20.79 -2.43
CA ILE A 284 -4.22 21.16 -3.76
C ILE A 284 -5.07 20.06 -4.40
N TYR A 285 -4.58 18.82 -4.45
CA TYR A 285 -5.29 17.76 -5.16
C TYR A 285 -6.57 17.34 -4.44
N TRP A 286 -6.52 17.19 -3.12
CA TRP A 286 -7.68 16.83 -2.30
C TRP A 286 -8.56 18.03 -1.93
N ALA A 287 -8.06 19.24 -2.10
CA ALA A 287 -8.86 20.45 -1.90
C ALA A 287 -9.92 20.65 -2.98
N VAL A 288 -9.80 19.97 -4.13
CA VAL A 288 -10.74 20.02 -5.25
C VAL A 288 -11.68 18.80 -5.23
N PRO A 289 -13.01 19.00 -5.32
CA PRO A 289 -13.74 20.27 -5.32
C PRO A 289 -13.94 20.85 -3.91
N GLY A 290 -14.26 22.14 -3.85
CA GLY A 290 -14.79 22.80 -2.65
C GLY A 290 -13.90 23.89 -2.05
N ASN A 291 -12.58 23.85 -2.24
CA ASN A 291 -11.66 24.87 -1.73
C ASN A 291 -10.99 25.67 -2.86
N GLN A 292 -10.61 26.89 -2.55
CA GLN A 292 -9.85 27.76 -3.46
C GLN A 292 -8.41 27.28 -3.60
N ILE A 293 -7.82 27.54 -4.75
CA ILE A 293 -6.39 27.32 -5.04
C ILE A 293 -5.74 28.67 -5.32
N GLU A 294 -4.83 29.09 -4.44
CA GLU A 294 -4.09 30.32 -4.59
C GLU A 294 -2.81 30.08 -5.43
N ALA A 295 -2.67 30.75 -6.57
CA ALA A 295 -1.52 30.58 -7.47
C ALA A 295 -0.18 30.91 -6.79
N GLU A 296 -0.18 31.82 -5.81
CA GLU A 296 1.00 32.23 -5.03
C GLU A 296 1.54 31.12 -4.12
N LYS A 297 0.65 30.24 -3.65
CA LYS A 297 1.02 29.11 -2.79
C LYS A 297 1.55 27.90 -3.56
N LEU A 298 1.42 27.92 -4.89
CA LEU A 298 1.96 26.86 -5.72
C LEU A 298 3.49 26.90 -5.75
N PRO A 299 4.17 25.76 -5.67
CA PRO A 299 5.62 25.71 -5.75
C PRO A 299 6.13 26.19 -7.12
N ALA A 300 7.34 26.77 -7.16
CA ALA A 300 7.94 27.28 -8.40
C ALA A 300 7.94 26.28 -9.56
N ARG A 301 8.06 24.98 -9.25
CA ARG A 301 7.98 23.89 -10.25
C ARG A 301 6.60 23.74 -10.92
N ALA A 302 5.56 24.40 -10.42
CA ALA A 302 4.24 24.42 -11.04
C ALA A 302 4.18 25.27 -12.32
N PHE A 303 5.21 26.07 -12.59
CA PHE A 303 5.29 27.01 -13.72
C PHE A 303 6.55 26.79 -14.54
N ASP A 304 6.47 26.95 -15.85
CA ASP A 304 7.61 26.82 -16.78
C ASP A 304 8.13 28.21 -17.26
N SER A 305 7.27 29.23 -17.18
CA SER A 305 7.62 30.60 -17.51
C SER A 305 6.73 31.62 -16.78
N PRO A 306 7.08 32.94 -16.74
CA PRO A 306 6.20 33.96 -16.20
C PRO A 306 4.84 34.04 -16.92
N GLU A 307 4.81 33.86 -18.23
CA GLU A 307 3.60 33.87 -19.04
C GLU A 307 2.68 32.70 -18.69
N GLN A 308 3.27 31.52 -18.50
CA GLN A 308 2.51 30.33 -18.07
C GLN A 308 1.99 30.50 -16.63
N ARG A 309 2.74 31.19 -15.76
CA ARG A 309 2.27 31.52 -14.42
C ARG A 309 1.03 32.41 -14.49
N GLU A 310 1.04 33.43 -15.31
CA GLU A 310 -0.12 34.32 -15.50
C GLU A 310 -1.32 33.56 -16.05
N GLN A 311 -1.15 32.69 -17.07
CA GLN A 311 -2.21 31.86 -17.61
C GLN A 311 -2.77 30.89 -16.56
N THR A 312 -1.89 30.32 -15.72
CA THR A 312 -2.31 29.43 -14.66
C THR A 312 -3.09 30.18 -13.58
N SER A 313 -2.64 31.41 -13.21
CA SER A 313 -3.34 32.24 -12.24
C SER A 313 -4.76 32.55 -12.73
N GLN A 314 -4.92 33.03 -13.97
CA GLN A 314 -6.24 33.30 -14.54
C GLN A 314 -7.15 32.06 -14.59
N LEU A 315 -6.58 30.87 -14.91
CA LEU A 315 -7.34 29.63 -14.90
C LEU A 315 -7.77 29.22 -13.48
N LEU A 316 -6.95 29.50 -12.48
CA LEU A 316 -7.29 29.24 -11.08
C LEU A 316 -8.29 30.27 -10.53
N ASP A 317 -8.23 31.52 -10.98
CA ASP A 317 -9.24 32.52 -10.63
C ASP A 317 -10.62 32.10 -11.14
N ASP A 318 -10.73 31.66 -12.40
CA ASP A 318 -11.98 31.13 -12.97
C ASP A 318 -12.47 29.87 -12.22
N TYR A 319 -11.55 28.99 -11.79
CA TYR A 319 -11.89 27.85 -10.93
C TYR A 319 -12.39 28.31 -9.55
N ASN A 320 -11.74 29.30 -8.95
CA ASN A 320 -12.07 29.81 -7.61
C ASN A 320 -13.45 30.50 -7.56
N GLU A 321 -13.99 30.95 -8.69
CA GLU A 321 -15.37 31.46 -8.76
C GLU A 321 -16.41 30.37 -8.58
N VAL A 322 -16.14 29.13 -9.03
CA VAL A 322 -17.09 28.01 -9.03
C VAL A 322 -16.76 26.88 -8.05
N LEU A 323 -15.53 26.79 -7.57
CA LEU A 323 -14.99 25.80 -6.64
C LEU A 323 -15.12 24.33 -7.09
N HIS A 324 -15.31 24.11 -8.39
CA HIS A 324 -15.31 22.77 -8.99
C HIS A 324 -14.82 22.83 -10.43
N VAL A 325 -14.24 21.74 -10.90
CA VAL A 325 -13.74 21.68 -12.28
C VAL A 325 -14.91 21.40 -13.22
N THR A 326 -15.29 22.40 -14.00
CA THR A 326 -16.28 22.26 -15.08
C THR A 326 -15.62 21.58 -16.31
N PRO A 327 -16.42 21.04 -17.26
CA PRO A 327 -15.86 20.49 -18.50
C PRO A 327 -15.00 21.49 -19.31
N ASP A 328 -15.36 22.78 -19.29
CA ASP A 328 -14.58 23.85 -19.95
C ASP A 328 -13.23 24.08 -19.26
N LEU A 329 -13.25 24.23 -17.93
CA LEU A 329 -12.03 24.35 -17.13
C LEU A 329 -11.12 23.11 -17.32
N ASP A 330 -11.69 21.91 -17.38
CA ASP A 330 -10.93 20.68 -17.57
C ASP A 330 -10.20 20.65 -18.93
N VAL A 331 -10.83 21.12 -19.99
CA VAL A 331 -10.19 21.27 -21.31
C VAL A 331 -9.00 22.25 -21.23
N ARG A 332 -9.14 23.36 -20.51
CA ARG A 332 -8.07 24.35 -20.33
C ARG A 332 -6.93 23.79 -19.48
N PHE A 333 -7.21 23.07 -18.39
CA PHE A 333 -6.20 22.32 -17.61
C PHE A 333 -5.48 21.27 -18.48
N ALA A 334 -6.21 20.55 -19.34
CA ALA A 334 -5.63 19.55 -20.25
C ALA A 334 -4.68 20.20 -21.28
N ALA A 335 -5.03 21.38 -21.80
CA ALA A 335 -4.18 22.15 -22.72
C ALA A 335 -2.88 22.56 -22.04
N LEU A 336 -2.96 23.15 -20.85
CA LEU A 336 -1.82 23.55 -20.02
C LEU A 336 -0.92 22.35 -19.69
N ALA A 337 -1.51 21.23 -19.25
CA ALA A 337 -0.78 19.99 -19.01
C ALA A 337 -0.02 19.51 -20.24
N SER A 338 -0.68 19.56 -21.41
CA SER A 338 -0.09 19.11 -22.68
C SER A 338 1.10 19.98 -23.11
N GLU A 339 1.02 21.28 -22.89
CA GLU A 339 2.12 22.21 -23.11
C GLU A 339 3.31 21.88 -22.21
N ARG A 340 3.10 21.73 -20.90
CA ARG A 340 4.14 21.39 -19.91
C ARG A 340 4.83 20.05 -20.22
N VAL A 341 4.06 19.03 -20.60
CA VAL A 341 4.62 17.73 -21.00
C VAL A 341 5.46 17.83 -22.27
N ARG A 342 5.04 18.66 -23.25
CA ARG A 342 5.83 18.91 -24.47
C ARG A 342 7.11 19.69 -24.17
N HIS A 343 7.07 20.65 -23.24
CA HIS A 343 8.23 21.45 -22.85
C HIS A 343 9.31 20.58 -22.19
N SER A 344 8.95 19.67 -21.26
CA SER A 344 9.91 18.77 -20.63
C SER A 344 9.33 17.36 -20.38
N ARG A 345 9.55 16.47 -21.37
CA ARG A 345 9.19 15.05 -21.25
C ARG A 345 10.01 14.34 -20.16
N LEU A 346 11.30 14.69 -20.04
CA LEU A 346 12.17 14.09 -19.03
C LEU A 346 11.65 14.36 -17.61
N ARG A 347 11.26 15.62 -17.33
CA ARG A 347 10.65 15.99 -16.05
C ARG A 347 9.40 15.16 -15.77
N TYR A 348 8.48 15.07 -16.74
CA TYR A 348 7.20 14.39 -16.54
C TYR A 348 7.33 12.88 -16.35
N TYR A 349 8.17 12.21 -17.15
CA TYR A 349 8.24 10.75 -17.16
C TYR A 349 9.35 10.19 -16.26
N VAL A 350 10.32 10.98 -15.80
CA VAL A 350 11.46 10.49 -15.02
C VAL A 350 11.64 11.29 -13.73
N GLU A 351 11.85 12.61 -13.81
CA GLU A 351 12.20 13.41 -12.62
C GLU A 351 11.08 13.43 -11.58
N LEU A 352 9.85 13.77 -11.98
CA LEU A 352 8.70 13.81 -11.07
C LEU A 352 8.36 12.43 -10.47
N PRO A 353 8.32 11.32 -11.23
CA PRO A 353 8.19 9.99 -10.65
C PRO A 353 9.27 9.66 -9.62
N LEU A 354 10.53 10.00 -9.86
CA LEU A 354 11.62 9.77 -8.90
C LEU A 354 11.47 10.63 -7.64
N LEU A 355 11.07 11.91 -7.79
CA LEU A 355 10.80 12.78 -6.64
C LEU A 355 9.62 12.26 -5.79
N ARG A 356 8.54 11.81 -6.43
CA ARG A 356 7.41 11.17 -5.74
C ARG A 356 7.82 9.93 -4.97
N ILE A 357 8.64 9.07 -5.58
CA ILE A 357 9.19 7.89 -4.90
C ILE A 357 10.02 8.35 -3.70
N ALA A 358 10.91 9.34 -3.87
CA ALA A 358 11.73 9.85 -2.79
C ALA A 358 10.88 10.41 -1.63
N ASP A 359 9.85 11.21 -1.93
CA ASP A 359 8.95 11.75 -0.93
C ASP A 359 8.22 10.64 -0.17
N MET A 360 7.57 9.69 -0.87
CA MET A 360 6.87 8.56 -0.24
C MET A 360 7.75 7.70 0.66
N TRP A 361 9.04 7.55 0.36
CA TRP A 361 9.95 6.70 1.11
C TRP A 361 10.67 7.44 2.24
N LEU A 362 10.97 8.72 2.10
CA LEU A 362 11.89 9.44 3.00
C LEU A 362 11.19 10.45 3.91
N ARG A 363 9.95 10.81 3.61
CA ARG A 363 9.14 11.73 4.40
C ARG A 363 8.84 11.17 5.80
N PRO A 364 8.68 12.00 6.85
CA PRO A 364 8.01 11.61 8.08
C PRO A 364 6.63 10.99 7.79
N ARG A 365 6.32 9.90 8.46
CA ARG A 365 5.05 9.20 8.28
C ARG A 365 4.07 9.67 9.34
N THR A 366 3.45 10.79 9.08
CA THR A 366 2.53 11.47 10.00
C THR A 366 1.15 11.70 9.39
N GLU A 367 0.88 11.09 8.24
CA GLU A 367 -0.32 11.30 7.43
C GLU A 367 -1.64 10.95 8.13
N THR A 368 -1.60 10.20 9.21
CA THR A 368 -2.76 9.84 10.05
C THR A 368 -2.72 10.49 11.43
N LEU A 369 -1.71 11.30 11.69
CA LEU A 369 -1.49 11.99 12.95
C LEU A 369 -1.78 13.49 12.81
N PRO A 370 -2.15 14.20 13.87
CA PRO A 370 -2.45 15.62 13.81
C PRO A 370 -1.17 16.49 13.73
N SER A 371 -0.33 16.22 12.75
CA SER A 371 0.90 16.95 12.45
C SER A 371 0.78 17.58 11.08
N ASP A 372 1.30 18.81 10.92
CA ASP A 372 1.30 19.50 9.65
C ASP A 372 2.07 18.72 8.58
N THR A 373 1.54 18.70 7.37
CA THR A 373 2.20 18.10 6.21
C THR A 373 3.45 18.85 5.80
N ARG A 374 3.53 20.15 6.09
CA ARG A 374 4.70 21.01 5.89
C ARG A 374 5.57 21.12 7.14
N TRP A 375 5.80 20.00 7.83
CA TRP A 375 6.60 19.92 9.04
C TRP A 375 7.93 20.71 9.01
N TRP A 376 8.47 21.00 7.84
CA TRP A 376 9.71 21.78 7.66
C TRP A 376 9.52 23.31 7.77
N GLU A 377 8.29 23.82 7.80
CA GLU A 377 8.00 25.25 8.01
C GLU A 377 8.03 25.61 9.48
N PHE A 378 8.02 24.63 10.39
CA PHE A 378 8.10 24.77 11.84
C PHE A 378 6.95 25.60 12.45
N ASP A 379 5.82 25.65 11.77
CA ASP A 379 4.63 26.41 12.19
C ASP A 379 3.69 25.61 13.10
N ASP A 380 3.91 24.29 13.21
CA ASP A 380 3.12 23.38 14.01
C ASP A 380 3.45 23.51 15.52
N ASP A 381 2.54 23.05 16.37
CA ASP A 381 2.79 22.94 17.80
C ASP A 381 4.06 22.12 18.07
N PRO A 382 4.91 22.52 19.07
CA PRO A 382 6.20 21.86 19.33
C PRO A 382 6.09 20.35 19.55
N GLU A 383 4.97 19.86 20.09
CA GLU A 383 4.74 18.43 20.33
C GLU A 383 4.58 17.67 19.02
N TRP A 384 3.81 18.21 18.07
CA TRP A 384 3.58 17.60 16.77
C TRP A 384 4.82 17.68 15.87
N LEU A 385 5.51 18.81 15.91
CA LEU A 385 6.79 18.96 15.24
C LEU A 385 7.83 17.95 15.75
N ALA A 386 7.96 17.80 17.08
CA ALA A 386 8.87 16.83 17.66
C ALA A 386 8.49 15.39 17.25
N LEU A 387 7.20 15.07 17.24
CA LEU A 387 6.71 13.76 16.77
C LEU A 387 7.06 13.52 15.31
N ALA A 388 6.83 14.50 14.42
CA ALA A 388 7.18 14.41 13.02
C ALA A 388 8.68 14.17 12.80
N LEU A 389 9.53 14.91 13.50
CA LEU A 389 10.99 14.75 13.43
C LEU A 389 11.43 13.37 13.93
N ILE A 390 10.87 12.89 15.07
CA ILE A 390 11.18 11.56 15.61
C ILE A 390 10.76 10.47 14.61
N LEU A 391 9.55 10.53 14.10
CA LEU A 391 9.05 9.55 13.12
C LEU A 391 9.85 9.62 11.81
N GLY A 392 10.23 10.81 11.36
CA GLY A 392 11.12 11.01 10.22
C GLY A 392 12.48 10.35 10.41
N ILE A 393 13.13 10.56 11.56
CA ILE A 393 14.39 9.91 11.90
C ILE A 393 14.22 8.38 11.95
N VAL A 394 13.18 7.89 12.60
CA VAL A 394 12.88 6.45 12.67
C VAL A 394 12.70 5.88 11.27
N ASN A 395 11.94 6.57 10.39
CA ASN A 395 11.77 6.17 9.00
C ASN A 395 13.12 6.06 8.26
N LEU A 396 13.94 7.11 8.34
CA LEU A 396 15.27 7.14 7.71
C LEU A 396 16.19 6.02 8.24
N VAL A 397 16.11 5.72 9.54
CA VAL A 397 16.85 4.59 10.14
C VAL A 397 16.40 3.26 9.57
N TYR A 398 15.08 3.02 9.44
CA TYR A 398 14.56 1.80 8.82
C TYR A 398 15.02 1.67 7.37
N VAL A 399 14.86 2.71 6.57
CA VAL A 399 15.22 2.71 5.14
C VAL A 399 16.73 2.56 4.95
N GLY A 400 17.53 3.35 5.69
CA GLY A 400 19.01 3.31 5.62
C GLY A 400 19.58 1.97 6.09
N ALA A 401 19.07 1.43 7.21
CA ALA A 401 19.48 0.12 7.71
C ALA A 401 19.03 -1.01 6.76
N ALA A 402 17.87 -0.90 6.11
CA ALA A 402 17.45 -1.86 5.10
C ALA A 402 18.39 -1.86 3.88
N PHE A 403 18.80 -0.68 3.41
CA PHE A 403 19.78 -0.57 2.34
C PHE A 403 21.13 -1.23 2.73
N ALA A 404 21.65 -0.96 3.93
CA ALA A 404 22.84 -1.63 4.45
C ALA A 404 22.64 -3.15 4.58
N GLY A 405 21.46 -3.58 5.02
CA GLY A 405 21.08 -4.99 5.11
C GLY A 405 20.98 -5.67 3.74
N LEU A 406 20.50 -4.96 2.73
CA LEU A 406 20.47 -5.43 1.34
C LEU A 406 21.89 -5.76 0.83
N LEU A 407 22.84 -4.86 1.06
CA LEU A 407 24.25 -5.07 0.66
C LEU A 407 24.84 -6.30 1.34
N ARG A 408 24.48 -6.54 2.61
CA ARG A 408 24.97 -7.70 3.38
C ARG A 408 24.23 -9.00 3.05
N GLY A 409 22.94 -8.90 2.75
CA GLY A 409 22.03 -10.01 2.47
C GLY A 409 21.87 -10.36 0.99
N ARG A 410 22.60 -9.74 0.08
CA ARG A 410 22.43 -9.84 -1.38
C ARG A 410 22.43 -11.25 -1.97
N PHE A 411 22.91 -12.22 -1.24
CA PHE A 411 22.93 -13.64 -1.62
C PHE A 411 21.85 -14.47 -0.94
N ALA A 412 20.88 -13.83 -0.23
CA ALA A 412 19.77 -14.57 0.38
C ALA A 412 18.90 -15.21 -0.73
N PRO A 413 18.40 -16.44 -0.50
CA PRO A 413 17.53 -17.11 -1.45
C PRO A 413 16.26 -16.25 -1.64
N HIS A 414 15.72 -16.25 -2.86
CA HIS A 414 14.48 -15.56 -3.22
C HIS A 414 14.41 -14.04 -2.91
N LEU A 415 15.52 -13.40 -2.53
CA LEU A 415 15.59 -11.95 -2.34
C LEU A 415 15.14 -11.19 -3.60
N GLY A 416 15.43 -11.74 -4.79
CA GLY A 416 15.01 -11.17 -6.05
C GLY A 416 13.48 -11.02 -6.18
N LEU A 417 12.67 -11.93 -5.62
CA LEU A 417 11.23 -11.82 -5.59
C LEU A 417 10.80 -10.58 -4.78
N LEU A 418 11.35 -10.44 -3.56
CA LEU A 418 11.04 -9.32 -2.68
C LEU A 418 11.40 -7.98 -3.33
N LEU A 419 12.59 -7.88 -3.92
CA LEU A 419 13.04 -6.67 -4.60
C LEU A 419 12.18 -6.36 -5.83
N THR A 420 11.77 -7.37 -6.60
CA THR A 420 10.86 -7.18 -7.73
C THR A 420 9.55 -6.54 -7.28
N PHE A 421 8.96 -7.00 -6.17
CA PHE A 421 7.75 -6.39 -5.62
C PHE A 421 7.96 -4.93 -5.22
N VAL A 422 9.01 -4.61 -4.43
CA VAL A 422 9.30 -3.23 -4.00
C VAL A 422 9.53 -2.30 -5.20
N VAL A 423 10.31 -2.75 -6.19
CA VAL A 423 10.63 -1.94 -7.37
C VAL A 423 9.38 -1.70 -8.22
N LEU A 424 8.59 -2.74 -8.51
CA LEU A 424 7.35 -2.60 -9.27
C LEU A 424 6.36 -1.68 -8.57
N ARG A 425 6.16 -1.87 -7.27
CA ARG A 425 5.24 -1.03 -6.50
C ARG A 425 5.70 0.42 -6.47
N SER A 426 6.98 0.68 -6.13
CA SER A 426 7.52 2.04 -6.11
C SER A 426 7.46 2.70 -7.48
N ALA A 427 7.80 1.98 -8.56
CA ALA A 427 7.72 2.51 -9.92
C ALA A 427 6.27 2.85 -10.31
N PHE A 428 5.30 1.97 -10.01
CA PHE A 428 3.88 2.25 -10.24
C PHE A 428 3.40 3.46 -9.47
N LEU A 429 3.67 3.53 -8.17
CA LEU A 429 3.25 4.63 -7.29
C LEU A 429 3.86 5.98 -7.72
N GLY A 430 5.11 6.00 -8.17
CA GLY A 430 5.74 7.20 -8.73
C GLY A 430 5.03 7.75 -9.98
N THR A 431 4.23 6.93 -10.66
CA THR A 431 3.44 7.37 -11.82
C THR A 431 2.10 8.00 -11.45
N LEU A 432 1.66 7.93 -10.18
CA LEU A 432 0.39 8.50 -9.73
C LEU A 432 0.50 10.00 -9.54
N GLU A 433 -0.61 10.70 -9.61
CA GLU A 433 -0.73 12.13 -9.31
C GLU A 433 -0.74 12.44 -7.82
N ASN A 434 -1.11 11.46 -6.99
CA ASN A 434 -1.25 11.56 -5.53
C ASN A 434 -0.25 10.64 -4.80
N PRO A 435 1.03 11.04 -4.69
CA PRO A 435 2.04 10.27 -3.96
C PRO A 435 1.80 10.36 -2.46
N GLU A 436 1.22 9.30 -1.89
CA GLU A 436 0.97 9.20 -0.45
C GLU A 436 1.96 8.23 0.21
N PRO A 437 2.58 8.58 1.34
CA PRO A 437 3.52 7.70 2.05
C PRO A 437 2.90 6.36 2.43
N ARG A 438 1.60 6.33 2.78
CA ARG A 438 0.86 5.10 3.13
C ARG A 438 0.97 4.00 2.08
N TYR A 439 1.05 4.34 0.80
CA TYR A 439 1.12 3.35 -0.29
C TYR A 439 2.41 2.54 -0.31
N THR A 440 3.45 2.95 0.42
CA THR A 440 4.67 2.17 0.58
C THR A 440 4.66 1.25 1.80
N LEU A 441 3.58 1.27 2.61
CA LEU A 441 3.51 0.52 3.86
C LEU A 441 3.61 -1.00 3.64
N GLU A 442 3.06 -1.53 2.54
CA GLU A 442 3.14 -2.96 2.19
C GLU A 442 4.57 -3.41 1.87
N CYS A 443 5.47 -2.46 1.62
CA CYS A 443 6.89 -2.75 1.46
C CYS A 443 7.65 -2.81 2.80
N TYR A 444 7.08 -2.30 3.90
CA TYR A 444 7.74 -2.26 5.20
C TYR A 444 8.11 -3.62 5.79
N PRO A 445 7.32 -4.69 5.64
CA PRO A 445 7.76 -6.03 6.00
C PRO A 445 9.10 -6.42 5.39
N LEU A 446 9.32 -6.03 4.14
CA LEU A 446 10.57 -6.30 3.42
C LEU A 446 11.70 -5.42 3.94
N VAL A 447 11.44 -4.15 4.23
CA VAL A 447 12.38 -3.24 4.90
C VAL A 447 12.85 -3.86 6.21
N ILE A 448 11.92 -4.34 7.06
CA ILE A 448 12.22 -4.97 8.34
C ILE A 448 13.08 -6.24 8.16
N ILE A 449 12.77 -7.09 7.19
CA ILE A 449 13.55 -8.29 6.89
C ILE A 449 14.97 -7.92 6.45
N LEU A 450 15.12 -6.88 5.64
CA LEU A 450 16.45 -6.40 5.21
C LEU A 450 17.24 -5.81 6.38
N VAL A 451 16.62 -5.03 7.27
CA VAL A 451 17.26 -4.57 8.51
C VAL A 451 17.74 -5.77 9.34
N ALA A 452 16.90 -6.79 9.49
CA ALA A 452 17.23 -7.98 10.24
C ALA A 452 18.41 -8.79 9.63
N ALA A 453 18.66 -8.64 8.32
CA ALA A 453 19.80 -9.27 7.65
C ALA A 453 21.16 -8.74 8.15
N LEU A 454 21.22 -7.55 8.74
CA LEU A 454 22.43 -7.04 9.41
C LEU A 454 22.86 -7.92 10.59
N PHE A 455 21.92 -8.65 11.19
CA PHE A 455 22.13 -9.51 12.36
C PHE A 455 22.30 -10.99 11.98
N LYS A 456 22.60 -11.28 10.71
CA LYS A 456 22.91 -12.65 10.25
C LYS A 456 24.09 -13.21 11.05
N GLN A 457 23.91 -14.38 11.64
CA GLN A 457 24.97 -15.07 12.37
C GLN A 457 26.09 -15.45 11.38
N LYS A 458 27.37 -15.13 11.70
CA LYS A 458 28.49 -15.65 10.93
C LYS A 458 28.56 -17.15 11.17
N ASN A 459 28.60 -17.94 10.09
CA ASN A 459 28.87 -19.38 10.18
C ASN A 459 30.24 -19.58 10.88
N GLY A 460 30.23 -20.06 12.12
CA GLY A 460 31.46 -20.29 12.86
C GLY A 460 31.37 -20.26 14.38
N MET A 461 30.27 -19.76 14.95
CA MET A 461 30.00 -19.94 16.38
C MET A 461 28.77 -20.83 16.53
N ALA A 462 29.01 -22.10 16.73
CA ALA A 462 28.05 -23.06 17.24
C ALA A 462 27.53 -22.51 18.59
N ASP A 463 26.21 -22.62 18.81
CA ASP A 463 25.59 -22.30 20.09
C ASP A 463 26.35 -23.06 21.21
N ALA A 464 27.12 -22.34 22.03
CA ALA A 464 27.60 -22.79 23.32
C ALA A 464 26.53 -22.42 24.38
#